data_90f6a503ef37f97df084e7103eb379c3
#
_entry.id   90f6a503ef37f97df084e7103eb379c3
#
_cell.length_a   1.000
_cell.length_b   1.000
_cell.length_c   1.000
_cell.angle_alpha   90.00
_cell.angle_beta   90.00
_cell.angle_gamma   90.00
#
_symmetry.space_group_name_H-M   'P 1'
#
loop_
_entity.id
_entity.type
_entity.pdbx_description
1 polymer ?
#
loop_
_entity_poly.entity_id
_entity_poly.type
_entity_poly.pdbx_seq_one_letter_code
_entity_poly.pdbx_strand_id
1 'polypeptide(L)'
;MSKLPEYEQITTDEQLARFCGSLRGSDLLAFDTEFVSENCYRPQLCLVQVATRNKLALIDAISIKDLTPFWELIVNDVGVTIVHAAREEFLFCFRATGARPKELFDLQLVGGFIGMEYPAAYTTLVNQLTG
;
A
#
# COMPACT_ATOMS: atom_id res chain seq x y z
N MET A 1 24.35 8.38 -11.29
CA MET A 1 23.14 7.52 -11.23
C MET A 1 22.88 7.20 -9.76
N SER A 2 21.77 7.60 -9.22
CA SER A 2 21.37 7.17 -7.89
C SER A 2 21.13 5.66 -7.90
N LYS A 3 21.80 4.93 -7.02
CA LYS A 3 21.55 3.50 -6.83
C LYS A 3 20.09 3.35 -6.39
N LEU A 4 19.33 2.49 -7.05
CA LEU A 4 17.96 2.18 -6.62
C LEU A 4 18.02 1.65 -5.18
N PRO A 5 17.06 2.02 -4.32
CA PRO A 5 17.01 1.50 -2.97
C PRO A 5 16.85 -0.02 -2.98
N GLU A 6 17.45 -0.70 -2.01
CA GLU A 6 17.26 -2.13 -1.84
C GLU A 6 15.82 -2.42 -1.41
N TYR A 7 15.22 -3.43 -2.01
CA TYR A 7 13.85 -3.86 -1.70
C TYR A 7 13.76 -5.38 -1.66
N GLU A 8 12.82 -5.89 -0.89
CA GLU A 8 12.52 -7.30 -0.78
C GLU A 8 11.45 -7.69 -1.82
N GLN A 9 11.67 -8.79 -2.55
CA GLN A 9 10.65 -9.39 -3.42
C GLN A 9 9.96 -10.52 -2.67
N ILE A 10 8.64 -10.47 -2.61
CA ILE A 10 7.79 -11.43 -1.90
C ILE A 10 6.90 -12.13 -2.93
N THR A 11 7.19 -13.41 -3.15
CA THR A 11 6.55 -14.22 -4.21
C THR A 11 5.91 -15.50 -3.67
N THR A 12 6.04 -15.78 -2.37
CA THR A 12 5.43 -16.96 -1.74
C THR A 12 4.67 -16.61 -0.47
N ASP A 13 3.72 -17.47 -0.09
CA ASP A 13 2.91 -17.29 1.12
C ASP A 13 3.80 -17.27 2.39
N GLU A 14 4.88 -18.09 2.43
CA GLU A 14 5.81 -18.13 3.55
C GLU A 14 6.63 -16.84 3.67
N GLN A 15 7.08 -16.27 2.56
CA GLN A 15 7.76 -14.97 2.54
C GLN A 15 6.81 -13.87 3.02
N LEU A 16 5.56 -13.87 2.55
CA LEU A 16 4.55 -12.92 3.00
C LEU A 16 4.30 -13.01 4.50
N ALA A 17 4.12 -14.20 5.04
CA ALA A 17 3.90 -14.40 6.47
C ALA A 17 5.06 -13.87 7.32
N ARG A 18 6.31 -14.12 6.92
CA ARG A 18 7.51 -13.59 7.59
C ARG A 18 7.59 -12.07 7.50
N PHE A 19 7.35 -11.52 6.33
CA PHE A 19 7.35 -10.07 6.11
C PHE A 19 6.30 -9.39 6.98
N CYS A 20 5.05 -9.84 6.94
CA CYS A 20 3.97 -9.30 7.77
C CYS A 20 4.29 -9.45 9.27
N GLY A 21 4.81 -10.59 9.70
CA GLY A 21 5.25 -10.80 11.07
C GLY A 21 6.31 -9.79 11.53
N SER A 22 7.23 -9.39 10.64
CA SER A 22 8.27 -8.41 10.93
C SER A 22 7.77 -6.96 11.02
N LEU A 23 6.56 -6.69 10.54
CA LEU A 23 5.96 -5.35 10.51
C LEU A 23 4.88 -5.13 11.57
N ARG A 24 4.57 -6.14 12.39
CA ARG A 24 3.61 -5.98 13.49
C ARG A 24 4.03 -4.88 14.44
N GLY A 25 3.09 -4.01 14.80
CA GLY A 25 3.36 -2.87 15.67
C GLY A 25 4.09 -1.71 15.00
N SER A 26 4.20 -1.71 13.66
CA SER A 26 4.73 -0.55 12.93
C SER A 26 3.87 0.67 13.17
N ASP A 27 4.51 1.81 13.46
CA ASP A 27 3.83 3.09 13.66
C ASP A 27 3.16 3.59 12.35
N LEU A 28 3.83 3.36 11.23
CA LEU A 28 3.32 3.71 9.91
C LEU A 28 3.77 2.73 8.81
N LEU A 29 2.93 2.59 7.81
CA LEU A 29 3.21 1.83 6.60
C LEU A 29 2.54 2.53 5.42
N ALA A 30 3.29 2.77 4.37
CA ALA A 30 2.75 3.23 3.09
C ALA A 30 2.64 2.08 2.11
N PHE A 31 1.59 2.05 1.30
CA PHE A 31 1.49 1.10 0.20
C PHE A 31 0.73 1.67 -0.99
N ASP A 32 0.99 1.08 -2.14
CA ASP A 32 0.30 1.35 -3.40
C ASP A 32 0.05 0.03 -4.12
N THR A 33 -0.94 -0.01 -5.01
CA THR A 33 -1.33 -1.22 -5.72
C THR A 33 -1.30 -1.03 -7.23
N GLU A 34 -0.90 -2.10 -7.93
CA GLU A 34 -1.10 -2.23 -9.37
C GLU A 34 -2.10 -3.34 -9.64
N PHE A 35 -3.10 -3.05 -10.47
CA PHE A 35 -4.17 -3.98 -10.77
C PHE A 35 -4.66 -3.85 -12.23
N VAL A 36 -5.27 -4.91 -12.72
CA VAL A 36 -5.92 -4.95 -14.04
C VAL A 36 -7.43 -4.91 -13.85
N SER A 37 -8.09 -3.94 -14.48
CA SER A 37 -9.55 -3.76 -14.44
C SER A 37 -10.23 -3.97 -15.80
N GLU A 38 -9.47 -4.12 -16.88
CA GLU A 38 -10.01 -4.30 -18.22
C GLU A 38 -10.75 -5.64 -18.34
N ASN A 39 -11.99 -5.57 -18.81
CA ASN A 39 -12.87 -6.73 -18.99
C ASN A 39 -13.17 -7.56 -17.74
N CYS A 40 -12.96 -6.99 -16.54
CA CYS A 40 -13.20 -7.65 -15.27
C CYS A 40 -14.29 -6.92 -14.48
N TYR A 41 -15.24 -7.66 -13.94
CA TYR A 41 -16.24 -7.10 -13.00
C TYR A 41 -15.57 -6.61 -11.69
N ARG A 42 -14.49 -7.26 -11.30
CA ARG A 42 -13.64 -6.86 -10.15
C ARG A 42 -12.21 -6.71 -10.60
N PRO A 43 -11.51 -5.62 -10.21
CA PRO A 43 -10.10 -5.48 -10.49
C PRO A 43 -9.30 -6.67 -9.93
N GLN A 44 -8.35 -7.16 -10.73
CA GLN A 44 -7.40 -8.18 -10.31
C GLN A 44 -6.14 -7.50 -9.79
N LEU A 45 -5.86 -7.67 -8.51
CA LEU A 45 -4.62 -7.18 -7.89
C LEU A 45 -3.42 -7.95 -8.44
N CYS A 46 -2.41 -7.23 -8.89
CA CYS A 46 -1.20 -7.81 -9.48
C CYS A 46 0.03 -7.57 -8.61
N LEU A 47 0.18 -6.39 -8.04
CA LEU A 47 1.35 -6.01 -7.25
C LEU A 47 0.93 -5.13 -6.09
N VAL A 48 1.58 -5.30 -4.94
CA VAL A 48 1.54 -4.35 -3.83
C VAL A 48 2.95 -3.85 -3.55
N GLN A 49 3.12 -2.54 -3.60
CA GLN A 49 4.36 -1.85 -3.23
C GLN A 49 4.23 -1.39 -1.79
N VAL A 50 5.19 -1.75 -0.95
CA VAL A 50 5.14 -1.43 0.49
C VAL A 50 6.39 -0.67 0.91
N ALA A 51 6.20 0.39 1.68
CA ALA A 51 7.28 1.14 2.30
C ALA A 51 7.00 1.35 3.79
N THR A 52 8.02 1.15 4.59
CA THR A 52 8.07 1.54 6.01
C THR A 52 9.27 2.46 6.21
N ARG A 53 9.55 2.87 7.46
CA ARG A 53 10.75 3.67 7.73
C ARG A 53 12.05 2.99 7.30
N ASN A 54 12.11 1.66 7.34
CA ASN A 54 13.35 0.90 7.20
C ASN A 54 13.29 -0.20 6.13
N LYS A 55 12.14 -0.43 5.51
CA LYS A 55 11.96 -1.52 4.56
C LYS A 55 11.16 -1.07 3.34
N LEU A 56 11.57 -1.58 2.19
CA LEU A 56 10.82 -1.53 0.95
C LEU A 56 10.54 -2.96 0.49
N ALA A 57 9.35 -3.23 -0.02
CA ALA A 57 9.00 -4.53 -0.55
C ALA A 57 8.07 -4.42 -1.76
N LEU A 58 8.17 -5.42 -2.62
CA LEU A 58 7.25 -5.68 -3.71
C LEU A 58 6.60 -7.05 -3.47
N ILE A 59 5.29 -7.08 -3.31
CA ILE A 59 4.50 -8.29 -3.10
C ILE A 59 3.85 -8.66 -4.43
N ASP A 60 4.26 -9.79 -4.99
CA ASP A 60 3.66 -10.35 -6.21
C ASP A 60 2.32 -11.02 -5.87
N ALA A 61 1.25 -10.26 -6.04
CA ALA A 61 -0.10 -10.71 -5.72
C ALA A 61 -0.64 -11.79 -6.67
N ILE A 62 0.03 -12.02 -7.81
CA ILE A 62 -0.34 -13.08 -8.75
C ILE A 62 0.22 -14.43 -8.28
N SER A 63 1.45 -14.44 -7.78
CA SER A 63 2.14 -15.66 -7.33
C SER A 63 1.69 -16.13 -5.95
N ILE A 64 1.25 -15.20 -5.08
CA ILE A 64 0.79 -15.50 -3.73
C ILE A 64 -0.67 -15.96 -3.75
N LYS A 65 -0.97 -17.04 -3.04
CA LYS A 65 -2.31 -17.63 -3.02
C LYS A 65 -3.25 -16.93 -2.05
N ASP A 66 -2.71 -16.43 -0.94
CA ASP A 66 -3.48 -15.79 0.11
C ASP A 66 -2.81 -14.50 0.60
N LEU A 67 -3.39 -13.36 0.25
CA LEU A 67 -2.94 -12.03 0.69
C LEU A 67 -3.58 -11.58 2.02
N THR A 68 -4.45 -12.39 2.61
CA THR A 68 -5.13 -12.06 3.87
C THR A 68 -4.17 -11.62 4.97
N PRO A 69 -2.99 -12.24 5.18
CA PRO A 69 -2.04 -11.79 6.20
C PRO A 69 -1.59 -10.33 6.03
N PHE A 70 -1.45 -9.85 4.80
CA PHE A 70 -1.12 -8.44 4.54
C PHE A 70 -2.29 -7.51 4.91
N TRP A 71 -3.50 -7.86 4.51
CA TRP A 71 -4.68 -7.04 4.82
C TRP A 71 -4.99 -7.03 6.32
N GLU A 72 -4.84 -8.16 7.00
CA GLU A 72 -4.97 -8.23 8.45
C GLU A 72 -3.93 -7.37 9.18
N LEU A 73 -2.67 -7.36 8.71
CA LEU A 73 -1.63 -6.46 9.22
C LEU A 73 -2.08 -4.99 9.14
N ILE A 74 -2.60 -4.56 7.99
CA ILE A 74 -3.08 -3.19 7.75
C ILE A 74 -4.24 -2.84 8.71
N VAL A 75 -5.17 -3.77 8.93
CA VAL A 75 -6.35 -3.53 9.77
C VAL A 75 -6.01 -3.53 11.26
N ASN A 76 -5.15 -4.44 11.71
CA ASN A 76 -5.00 -4.73 13.13
C ASN A 76 -3.71 -4.18 13.76
N ASP A 77 -2.60 -4.18 13.01
CA ASP A 77 -1.27 -4.06 13.60
C ASP A 77 -0.50 -2.80 13.20
N VAL A 78 -0.94 -2.09 12.17
CA VAL A 78 -0.32 -0.82 11.70
C VAL A 78 -1.02 0.37 12.36
N GLY A 79 -0.24 1.34 12.85
CA GLY A 79 -0.76 2.57 13.44
C GLY A 79 -1.41 3.45 12.37
N VAL A 80 -0.64 3.99 11.45
CA VAL A 80 -1.11 4.82 10.34
C VAL A 80 -0.79 4.16 9.01
N THR A 81 -1.80 3.99 8.17
CA THR A 81 -1.66 3.53 6.79
C THR A 81 -1.66 4.72 5.84
N ILE A 82 -0.59 4.88 5.06
CA ILE A 82 -0.40 5.99 4.12
C ILE A 82 -0.64 5.48 2.71
N VAL A 83 -1.47 6.17 1.97
CA VAL A 83 -1.81 5.86 0.57
C VAL A 83 -1.95 7.15 -0.25
N HIS A 84 -2.06 7.03 -1.56
CA HIS A 84 -2.43 8.12 -2.45
C HIS A 84 -3.67 7.72 -3.25
N ALA A 85 -4.76 8.50 -3.17
CA ALA A 85 -6.03 8.23 -3.84
C ALA A 85 -6.60 6.83 -3.48
N ALA A 86 -6.80 6.58 -2.22
CA ALA A 86 -7.00 5.30 -1.52
C ALA A 86 -8.21 4.44 -1.92
N ARG A 87 -9.01 4.82 -2.90
CA ARG A 87 -10.29 4.15 -3.19
C ARG A 87 -10.13 2.65 -3.44
N GLU A 88 -9.22 2.26 -4.32
CA GLU A 88 -9.05 0.85 -4.71
C GLU A 88 -8.34 0.07 -3.60
N GLU A 89 -7.32 0.64 -2.95
CA GLU A 89 -6.62 0.08 -1.79
C GLU A 89 -7.60 -0.24 -0.66
N PHE A 90 -8.50 0.69 -0.36
CA PHE A 90 -9.56 0.48 0.62
C PHE A 90 -10.49 -0.66 0.22
N LEU A 91 -10.91 -0.74 -1.05
CA LEU A 91 -11.80 -1.79 -1.54
C LEU A 91 -11.13 -3.17 -1.50
N PHE A 92 -9.85 -3.29 -1.84
CA PHE A 92 -9.11 -4.54 -1.70
C PHE A 92 -9.05 -4.99 -0.25
N CYS A 93 -8.68 -4.09 0.67
CA CYS A 93 -8.63 -4.36 2.10
C CYS A 93 -10.01 -4.80 2.65
N PHE A 94 -11.05 -4.03 2.34
CA PHE A 94 -12.40 -4.31 2.83
C PHE A 94 -12.97 -5.63 2.28
N ARG A 95 -12.70 -5.96 1.03
CA ARG A 95 -13.13 -7.26 0.44
C ARG A 95 -12.43 -8.44 1.09
N ALA A 96 -11.16 -8.28 1.47
CA ALA A 96 -10.39 -9.35 2.08
C ALA A 96 -10.73 -9.59 3.56
N THR A 97 -11.03 -8.53 4.31
CA THR A 97 -11.16 -8.59 5.78
C THR A 97 -12.54 -8.23 6.32
N GLY A 98 -13.38 -7.55 5.51
CA GLY A 98 -14.63 -6.94 6.00
C GLY A 98 -14.41 -5.72 6.90
N ALA A 99 -13.17 -5.25 7.03
CA ALA A 99 -12.78 -4.17 7.93
C ALA A 99 -11.98 -3.07 7.18
N ARG A 100 -11.69 -1.98 7.88
CA ARG A 100 -10.92 -0.85 7.37
C ARG A 100 -9.63 -0.69 8.17
N PRO A 101 -8.58 -0.06 7.60
CA PRO A 101 -7.41 0.37 8.36
C PRO A 101 -7.83 1.22 9.58
N LYS A 102 -7.07 1.14 10.68
CA LYS A 102 -7.34 1.95 11.88
C LYS A 102 -7.30 3.43 11.57
N GLU A 103 -6.21 3.89 11.01
CA GLU A 103 -6.01 5.26 10.54
C GLU A 103 -5.50 5.22 9.10
N LEU A 104 -6.25 5.86 8.22
CA LEU A 104 -5.92 5.97 6.80
C LEU A 104 -5.55 7.42 6.49
N PHE A 105 -4.32 7.63 6.04
CA PHE A 105 -3.80 8.92 5.63
C PHE A 105 -3.66 8.96 4.11
N ASP A 106 -4.64 9.57 3.44
CA ASP A 106 -4.61 9.72 1.98
C ASP A 106 -3.91 11.03 1.59
N LEU A 107 -2.74 10.90 0.98
CA LEU A 107 -1.91 12.04 0.56
C LEU A 107 -2.64 12.99 -0.40
N GLN A 108 -3.49 12.47 -1.27
CA GLN A 108 -4.25 13.29 -2.22
C GLN A 108 -5.28 14.16 -1.49
N LEU A 109 -6.02 13.58 -0.54
CA LEU A 109 -6.99 14.33 0.27
C LEU A 109 -6.31 15.36 1.16
N VAL A 110 -5.26 14.97 1.86
CA VAL A 110 -4.51 15.87 2.76
C VAL A 110 -3.89 17.02 1.97
N GLY A 111 -3.29 16.75 0.80
CA GLY A 111 -2.78 17.78 -0.09
C GLY A 111 -3.84 18.83 -0.43
N GLY A 112 -5.05 18.40 -0.78
CA GLY A 112 -6.18 19.30 -1.04
C GLY A 112 -6.55 20.15 0.17
N PHE A 113 -6.58 19.57 1.37
CA PHE A 113 -6.92 20.30 2.61
C PHE A 113 -5.90 21.37 2.99
N ILE A 114 -4.63 21.21 2.64
CA ILE A 114 -3.59 22.20 2.90
C ILE A 114 -3.38 23.19 1.75
N GLY A 115 -4.28 23.20 0.75
CA GLY A 115 -4.29 24.18 -0.32
C GLY A 115 -3.44 23.83 -1.54
N MET A 116 -3.00 22.57 -1.67
CA MET A 116 -2.38 22.07 -2.89
C MET A 116 -3.44 21.79 -3.97
N GLU A 117 -2.99 21.60 -5.22
CA GLU A 117 -3.89 21.19 -6.31
C GLU A 117 -4.65 19.92 -5.93
N TYR A 118 -5.96 19.86 -6.24
CA TYR A 118 -6.79 18.69 -6.01
C TYR A 118 -7.72 18.42 -7.21
N PRO A 119 -7.76 17.17 -7.70
CA PRO A 119 -6.92 16.03 -7.34
C PRO A 119 -5.50 16.18 -7.92
N ALA A 120 -4.47 15.95 -7.10
CA ALA A 120 -3.08 15.98 -7.56
C ALA A 120 -2.55 14.58 -7.83
N ALA A 121 -1.78 14.41 -8.92
CA ALA A 121 -1.03 13.19 -9.17
C ALA A 121 0.06 13.00 -8.11
N TYR A 122 0.41 11.74 -7.81
CA TYR A 122 1.45 11.42 -6.82
C TYR A 122 2.78 12.14 -7.11
N THR A 123 3.23 12.10 -8.36
CA THR A 123 4.46 12.79 -8.80
C THR A 123 4.43 14.30 -8.58
N THR A 124 3.25 14.93 -8.74
CA THR A 124 3.07 16.36 -8.49
C THR A 124 3.27 16.66 -7.00
N LEU A 125 2.65 15.88 -6.10
CA LEU A 125 2.81 16.05 -4.66
C LEU A 125 4.25 15.81 -4.21
N VAL A 126 4.90 14.76 -4.71
CA VAL A 126 6.32 14.49 -4.40
C VAL A 126 7.19 15.67 -4.79
N ASN A 127 7.07 16.17 -6.01
CA ASN A 127 7.89 17.29 -6.48
C ASN A 127 7.64 18.58 -5.68
N GLN A 128 6.42 18.86 -5.28
CA GLN A 128 6.10 20.06 -4.49
C GLN A 128 6.59 19.96 -3.04
N LEU A 129 6.62 18.77 -2.47
CA LEU A 129 6.97 18.55 -1.05
C LEU A 129 8.46 18.26 -0.83
N THR A 130 9.14 17.69 -1.81
CA THR A 130 10.53 17.24 -1.65
C THR A 130 11.54 17.98 -2.53
N GLY A 131 11.08 18.75 -3.47
CA GLY A 131 11.94 19.53 -4.41
C GLY A 131 12.30 18.74 -5.65
#